data_f7d7b38bc2e19a9489287d71e2600494
#
_entry.id   f7d7b38bc2e19a9489287d71e2600494
#
_cell.length_a   1.000
_cell.length_b   1.000
_cell.length_c   1.000
_cell.angle_alpha   90.00
_cell.angle_beta   90.00
_cell.angle_gamma   90.00
#
_symmetry.space_group_name_H-M   'P 1'
#
loop_
_entity.id
_entity.type
_entity.pdbx_description
1 polymer ?
#
loop_
_entity_poly.entity_id
_entity_poly.type
_entity_poly.pdbx_seq_one_letter_code
_entity_poly.pdbx_strand_id
1 'polypeptide(L)'
;LNTEELKRYIKIGTEPTVTCEFCCGVMTLVREDGSPTCGCAHSIAMRGTAAYLIRNYPEMSDADIAYELMRQKGLYFPKQMQERMAKELAGDVSKFTADIRYLTQYLKKKEFTDLQKEAKSSGFVPYDKSPDMVGGC
;
A
#
# COMPACT_ATOMS: atom_id res chain seq x y z
N LEU A 1 -14.69 1.77 16.42
CA LEU A 1 -15.49 1.75 15.19
C LEU A 1 -16.88 1.20 15.50
N ASN A 2 -17.91 1.74 14.86
CA ASN A 2 -19.24 1.13 14.88
C ASN A 2 -19.29 -0.05 13.89
N THR A 3 -20.44 -0.72 13.79
CA THR A 3 -20.59 -1.94 12.96
C THR A 3 -20.27 -1.69 11.46
N GLU A 4 -20.75 -0.58 10.89
CA GLU A 4 -20.50 -0.27 9.47
C GLU A 4 -19.04 0.17 9.23
N GLU A 5 -18.49 0.96 10.14
CA GLU A 5 -17.08 1.34 10.13
C GLU A 5 -16.17 0.09 10.24
N LEU A 6 -16.53 -0.86 11.08
CA LEU A 6 -15.79 -2.12 11.24
C LEU A 6 -15.82 -2.96 9.97
N LYS A 7 -16.96 -3.04 9.28
CA LYS A 7 -17.05 -3.74 7.99
C LYS A 7 -16.12 -3.11 6.94
N ARG A 8 -16.09 -1.77 6.86
CA ARG A 8 -15.16 -1.06 5.97
C ARG A 8 -13.70 -1.34 6.33
N TYR A 9 -13.38 -1.29 7.62
CA TYR A 9 -12.04 -1.57 8.13
C TYR A 9 -11.57 -2.99 7.77
N ILE A 10 -12.42 -3.99 7.94
CA ILE A 10 -12.13 -5.38 7.57
C ILE A 10 -11.94 -5.48 6.05
N LYS A 11 -12.84 -4.91 5.26
CA LYS A 11 -12.76 -4.93 3.80
C LYS A 11 -11.44 -4.36 3.29
N ILE A 12 -11.02 -3.20 3.78
CA ILE A 12 -9.75 -2.56 3.40
C ILE A 12 -8.57 -3.38 3.92
N GLY A 13 -8.61 -3.82 5.17
CA GLY A 13 -7.51 -4.50 5.82
C GLY A 13 -7.29 -5.95 5.38
N THR A 14 -8.25 -6.56 4.68
CA THR A 14 -8.13 -7.90 4.06
C THR A 14 -7.73 -7.84 2.59
N GLU A 15 -7.60 -6.65 2.00
CA GLU A 15 -7.07 -6.52 0.64
C GLU A 15 -5.62 -7.02 0.59
N PRO A 16 -5.31 -7.99 -0.28
CA PRO A 16 -3.95 -8.52 -0.38
C PRO A 16 -2.92 -7.43 -0.66
N THR A 17 -1.79 -7.50 0.02
CA THR A 17 -0.67 -6.55 -0.06
C THR A 17 -0.90 -5.14 0.51
N VAL A 18 -2.12 -4.78 0.94
CA VAL A 18 -2.38 -3.57 1.76
C VAL A 18 -1.86 -3.81 3.18
N THR A 19 -0.54 -3.96 3.33
CA THR A 19 0.08 -4.40 4.59
C THR A 19 1.58 -4.10 4.62
N CYS A 20 2.20 -4.30 5.77
CA CYS A 20 3.65 -4.24 6.00
C CYS A 20 4.37 -5.56 5.66
N GLU A 21 4.00 -6.22 4.57
CA GLU A 21 4.51 -7.56 4.19
C GLU A 21 6.03 -7.69 4.14
N PHE A 22 6.74 -6.63 3.78
CA PHE A 22 8.21 -6.62 3.70
C PHE A 22 8.90 -6.76 5.06
N CYS A 23 8.19 -6.52 6.15
CA CYS A 23 8.69 -6.72 7.52
C CYS A 23 8.45 -8.15 8.00
N CYS A 24 7.19 -8.60 8.03
CA CYS A 24 6.77 -9.85 8.64
C CYS A 24 6.15 -10.86 7.66
N GLY A 25 6.10 -10.55 6.37
CA GLY A 25 5.62 -11.45 5.33
C GLY A 25 4.11 -11.69 5.31
N VAL A 26 3.32 -11.00 6.14
CA VAL A 26 1.86 -11.15 6.14
C VAL A 26 1.24 -10.42 4.96
N MET A 27 0.26 -11.05 4.32
CA MET A 27 -0.36 -10.54 3.09
C MET A 27 -1.58 -9.65 3.33
N THR A 28 -2.10 -9.60 4.55
CA THR A 28 -3.25 -8.77 4.93
C THR A 28 -2.98 -8.04 6.23
N LEU A 29 -3.60 -6.90 6.42
CA LEU A 29 -3.44 -6.06 7.61
C LEU A 29 -4.23 -6.62 8.80
N VAL A 30 -5.41 -7.17 8.50
CA VAL A 30 -6.28 -7.84 9.47
C VAL A 30 -6.81 -9.16 8.90
N ARG A 31 -7.36 -10.00 9.76
CA ARG A 31 -8.13 -11.19 9.42
C ARG A 31 -9.58 -10.85 9.13
N GLU A 32 -10.37 -11.80 8.67
CA GLU A 32 -11.80 -11.65 8.38
C GLU A 32 -12.64 -11.27 9.61
N ASP A 33 -12.16 -11.58 10.80
CA ASP A 33 -12.79 -11.18 12.07
C ASP A 33 -12.37 -9.78 12.55
N GLY A 34 -11.50 -9.10 11.79
CA GLY A 34 -10.96 -7.79 12.13
C GLY A 34 -9.77 -7.82 13.08
N SER A 35 -9.34 -8.99 13.54
CA SER A 35 -8.16 -9.12 14.39
C SER A 35 -6.86 -8.87 13.61
N PRO A 36 -5.80 -8.34 14.26
CA PRO A 36 -4.53 -8.08 13.60
C PRO A 36 -3.87 -9.36 13.07
N THR A 37 -3.31 -9.31 11.85
CA THR A 37 -2.44 -10.39 11.33
C THR A 37 -1.02 -10.28 11.85
N CYS A 38 -0.56 -9.05 12.16
CA CYS A 38 0.77 -8.78 12.68
C CYS A 38 0.73 -7.74 13.80
N GLY A 39 1.60 -7.88 14.79
CA GLY A 39 1.73 -6.96 15.92
C GLY A 39 2.86 -5.94 15.80
N CYS A 40 3.57 -5.86 14.67
CA CYS A 40 4.69 -4.93 14.50
C CYS A 40 4.23 -3.46 14.49
N ALA A 41 5.16 -2.53 14.75
CA ALA A 41 4.88 -1.10 14.80
C ALA A 41 4.25 -0.57 13.50
N HIS A 42 4.71 -1.04 12.33
CA HIS A 42 4.14 -0.66 11.04
C HIS A 42 2.68 -1.11 10.90
N SER A 43 2.37 -2.36 11.29
CA SER A 43 0.99 -2.87 11.28
C SER A 43 0.08 -2.09 12.23
N ILE A 44 0.56 -1.77 13.42
CA ILE A 44 -0.18 -0.95 14.40
C ILE A 44 -0.48 0.43 13.81
N ALA A 45 0.53 1.10 13.22
CA ALA A 45 0.38 2.41 12.62
C ALA A 45 -0.60 2.40 11.44
N MET A 46 -0.47 1.44 10.51
CA MET A 46 -1.36 1.33 9.35
C MET A 46 -2.81 1.04 9.78
N ARG A 47 -3.02 0.15 10.73
CA ARG A 47 -4.35 -0.13 11.29
C ARG A 47 -4.95 1.09 11.99
N GLY A 48 -4.12 1.83 12.73
CA GLY A 48 -4.53 3.07 13.37
C GLY A 48 -4.95 4.13 12.35
N THR A 49 -4.18 4.29 11.27
CA THR A 49 -4.52 5.19 10.15
C THR A 49 -5.86 4.80 9.51
N ALA A 50 -6.05 3.52 9.18
CA ALA A 50 -7.31 3.06 8.60
C ALA A 50 -8.50 3.37 9.51
N ALA A 51 -8.42 2.99 10.78
CA ALA A 51 -9.49 3.23 11.75
C ALA A 51 -9.77 4.72 11.95
N TYR A 52 -8.72 5.54 12.02
CA TYR A 52 -8.85 6.99 12.16
C TYR A 52 -9.56 7.63 10.97
N LEU A 53 -9.12 7.30 9.75
CA LEU A 53 -9.69 7.85 8.52
C LEU A 53 -11.15 7.44 8.35
N ILE A 54 -11.49 6.16 8.56
CA ILE A 54 -12.86 5.67 8.48
C ILE A 54 -13.79 6.42 9.44
N ARG A 55 -13.33 6.68 10.66
CA ARG A 55 -14.16 7.31 11.68
C ARG A 55 -14.30 8.82 11.52
N ASN A 56 -13.22 9.51 11.17
CA ASN A 56 -13.17 10.98 11.18
C ASN A 56 -13.41 11.60 9.79
N TYR A 57 -13.32 10.80 8.73
CA TYR A 57 -13.53 11.23 7.34
C TYR A 57 -14.47 10.25 6.62
N PRO A 58 -15.74 10.19 7.02
CA PRO A 58 -16.70 9.21 6.50
C PRO A 58 -16.95 9.35 4.99
N GLU A 59 -16.66 10.53 4.42
CA GLU A 59 -16.76 10.82 2.98
C GLU A 59 -15.60 10.23 2.16
N MET A 60 -14.47 9.87 2.77
CA MET A 60 -13.39 9.21 2.05
C MET A 60 -13.82 7.83 1.55
N SER A 61 -13.53 7.55 0.29
CA SER A 61 -13.78 6.22 -0.28
C SER A 61 -12.83 5.17 0.31
N ASP A 62 -13.19 3.90 0.18
CA ASP A 62 -12.30 2.79 0.57
C ASP A 62 -10.99 2.82 -0.23
N ALA A 63 -11.07 3.25 -1.52
CA ALA A 63 -9.90 3.41 -2.39
C ALA A 63 -8.96 4.52 -1.90
N ASP A 64 -9.50 5.66 -1.45
CA ASP A 64 -8.69 6.77 -0.92
C ASP A 64 -7.98 6.34 0.37
N ILE A 65 -8.67 5.62 1.25
CA ILE A 65 -8.07 5.09 2.49
C ILE A 65 -6.97 4.08 2.15
N ALA A 66 -7.22 3.14 1.24
CA ALA A 66 -6.21 2.18 0.79
C ALA A 66 -4.99 2.88 0.15
N TYR A 67 -5.21 3.95 -0.61
CA TYR A 67 -4.13 4.78 -1.15
C TYR A 67 -3.25 5.39 -0.05
N GLU A 68 -3.86 5.95 1.00
CA GLU A 68 -3.10 6.50 2.13
C GLU A 68 -2.29 5.41 2.86
N LEU A 69 -2.85 4.21 3.01
CA LEU A 69 -2.10 3.07 3.56
C LEU A 69 -0.93 2.66 2.67
N MET A 70 -1.10 2.71 1.35
CA MET A 70 -0.02 2.41 0.40
C MET A 70 1.06 3.48 0.38
N ARG A 71 0.70 4.76 0.52
CA ARG A 71 1.67 5.84 0.73
C ARG A 71 2.49 5.59 2.00
N GLN A 72 1.83 5.24 3.08
CA GLN A 72 2.47 4.91 4.36
C GLN A 72 3.42 3.71 4.21
N LYS A 73 2.99 2.64 3.52
CA LYS A 73 3.85 1.50 3.17
C LYS A 73 5.07 1.92 2.37
N GLY A 74 4.91 2.81 1.38
CA GLY A 74 6.02 3.35 0.59
C GLY A 74 7.03 4.17 1.42
N LEU A 75 6.57 4.84 2.48
CA LEU A 75 7.45 5.53 3.44
C LEU A 75 8.21 4.55 4.35
N TYR A 76 7.58 3.43 4.71
CA TYR A 76 8.22 2.41 5.57
C TYR A 76 9.20 1.53 4.81
N PHE A 77 8.94 1.23 3.54
CA PHE A 77 9.70 0.30 2.70
C PHE A 77 10.02 0.92 1.33
N PRO A 78 10.74 2.05 1.29
CA PRO A 78 10.91 2.83 0.07
C PRO A 78 11.60 2.05 -1.05
N LYS A 79 12.64 1.29 -0.74
CA LYS A 79 13.39 0.51 -1.73
C LYS A 79 12.55 -0.59 -2.36
N GLN A 80 11.89 -1.41 -1.53
CA GLN A 80 11.08 -2.53 -1.99
C GLN A 80 9.88 -2.04 -2.81
N MET A 81 9.24 -0.93 -2.39
CA MET A 81 8.10 -0.37 -3.13
C MET A 81 8.52 0.22 -4.48
N GLN A 82 9.69 0.89 -4.54
CA GLN A 82 10.25 1.37 -5.80
C GLN A 82 10.56 0.21 -6.76
N GLU A 83 11.21 -0.85 -6.28
CA GLU A 83 11.53 -2.04 -7.08
C GLU A 83 10.26 -2.73 -7.60
N ARG A 84 9.27 -2.91 -6.75
CA ARG A 84 7.98 -3.52 -7.14
C ARG A 84 7.30 -2.68 -8.20
N MET A 85 7.16 -1.37 -7.97
CA MET A 85 6.53 -0.46 -8.92
C MET A 85 7.22 -0.49 -10.28
N ALA A 86 8.55 -0.45 -10.31
CA ALA A 86 9.31 -0.51 -11.55
C ALA A 86 9.09 -1.82 -12.32
N LYS A 87 9.14 -2.96 -11.64
CA LYS A 87 8.91 -4.27 -12.25
C LYS A 87 7.49 -4.41 -12.82
N GLU A 88 6.49 -3.98 -12.05
CA GLU A 88 5.09 -4.07 -12.47
C GLU A 88 4.76 -3.10 -13.59
N LEU A 89 5.28 -1.87 -13.58
CA LEU A 89 5.13 -0.91 -14.67
C LEU A 89 5.81 -1.35 -15.97
N ALA A 90 6.95 -2.02 -15.87
CA ALA A 90 7.68 -2.56 -17.02
C ALA A 90 7.03 -3.81 -17.60
N GLY A 91 6.26 -4.56 -16.80
CA GLY A 91 5.60 -5.80 -17.18
C GLY A 91 4.14 -5.64 -17.60
N ASP A 92 3.33 -6.65 -17.29
CA ASP A 92 1.89 -6.65 -17.57
C ASP A 92 1.12 -5.90 -16.49
N VAL A 93 0.70 -4.69 -16.80
CA VAL A 93 -0.06 -3.82 -15.90
C VAL A 93 -1.43 -4.37 -15.50
N SER A 94 -1.96 -5.37 -16.21
CA SER A 94 -3.22 -6.02 -15.84
C SER A 94 -3.12 -6.83 -14.55
N LYS A 95 -1.90 -7.12 -14.11
CA LYS A 95 -1.58 -7.91 -12.92
C LYS A 95 -0.97 -7.09 -11.79
N PHE A 96 -1.25 -5.81 -11.75
CA PHE A 96 -0.77 -4.98 -10.65
C PHE A 96 -1.21 -5.54 -9.30
N THR A 97 -0.26 -5.58 -8.37
CA THR A 97 -0.55 -5.80 -6.95
C THR A 97 -1.47 -4.70 -6.43
N ALA A 98 -2.17 -4.97 -5.34
CA ALA A 98 -3.12 -4.01 -4.79
C ALA A 98 -2.46 -2.66 -4.46
N ASP A 99 -1.26 -2.68 -3.88
CA ASP A 99 -0.51 -1.48 -3.53
C ASP A 99 -0.15 -0.62 -4.76
N ILE A 100 0.36 -1.23 -5.83
CA ILE A 100 0.71 -0.48 -7.05
C ILE A 100 -0.55 0.04 -7.74
N ARG A 101 -1.63 -0.75 -7.77
CA ARG A 101 -2.92 -0.30 -8.30
C ARG A 101 -3.44 0.95 -7.56
N TYR A 102 -3.36 0.99 -6.24
CA TYR A 102 -3.76 2.16 -5.48
C TYR A 102 -2.82 3.34 -5.66
N LEU A 103 -1.51 3.12 -5.68
CA LEU A 103 -0.54 4.20 -5.90
C LEU A 103 -0.66 4.86 -7.27
N THR A 104 -1.03 4.10 -8.30
CA THR A 104 -1.14 4.61 -9.67
C THR A 104 -2.50 5.20 -10.04
N GLN A 105 -3.55 4.96 -9.25
CA GLN A 105 -4.92 5.41 -9.58
C GLN A 105 -5.06 6.94 -9.69
N TYR A 106 -4.21 7.70 -9.01
CA TYR A 106 -4.24 9.16 -9.02
C TYR A 106 -3.35 9.79 -10.10
N LEU A 107 -2.60 8.97 -10.85
CA LEU A 107 -1.77 9.44 -11.95
C LEU A 107 -2.63 9.80 -13.17
N LYS A 108 -2.31 10.92 -13.82
CA LYS A 108 -2.88 11.24 -15.10
C LYS A 108 -2.39 10.26 -16.16
N LYS A 109 -3.20 10.04 -17.21
CA LYS A 109 -2.85 9.10 -18.28
C LYS A 109 -1.46 9.35 -18.87
N LYS A 110 -1.07 10.61 -19.04
CA LYS A 110 0.27 10.97 -19.55
C LYS A 110 1.38 10.56 -18.56
N GLU A 111 1.22 10.90 -17.29
CA GLU A 111 2.18 10.56 -16.23
C GLU A 111 2.37 9.04 -16.10
N PHE A 112 1.29 8.30 -16.17
CA PHE A 112 1.33 6.84 -16.15
C PHE A 112 2.08 6.26 -17.36
N THR A 113 1.82 6.78 -18.56
CA THR A 113 2.51 6.36 -19.79
C THR A 113 4.00 6.69 -19.74
N ASP A 114 4.36 7.87 -19.22
CA ASP A 114 5.76 8.29 -19.09
C ASP A 114 6.50 7.38 -18.10
N LEU A 115 5.90 7.06 -16.95
CA LEU A 115 6.47 6.11 -15.97
C LEU A 115 6.64 4.71 -16.54
N GLN A 116 5.67 4.21 -17.31
CA GLN A 116 5.79 2.92 -17.99
C GLN A 116 6.94 2.89 -18.99
N LYS A 117 7.09 3.96 -19.77
CA LYS A 117 8.17 4.09 -20.74
C LYS A 117 9.54 4.11 -20.06
N GLU A 118 9.65 4.87 -18.98
CA GLU A 118 10.87 4.94 -18.17
C GLU A 118 11.22 3.58 -17.57
N ALA A 119 10.28 2.91 -16.93
CA ALA A 119 10.47 1.59 -16.35
C ALA A 119 10.91 0.55 -17.38
N LYS A 120 10.38 0.60 -18.62
CA LYS A 120 10.77 -0.29 -19.71
C LYS A 120 12.16 0.00 -20.29
N SER A 121 12.55 1.28 -20.36
CA SER A 121 13.79 1.70 -21.01
C SER A 121 15.03 1.62 -20.12
N SER A 122 14.90 1.92 -18.86
CA SER A 122 16.04 2.07 -17.94
C SER A 122 16.16 0.97 -16.89
N GLY A 123 15.10 0.14 -16.73
CA GLY A 123 15.04 -0.70 -15.54
C GLY A 123 15.26 0.19 -14.33
N PHE A 124 14.22 0.86 -13.86
CA PHE A 124 14.31 1.79 -12.75
C PHE A 124 15.19 1.24 -11.63
N VAL A 125 16.35 1.85 -11.43
CA VAL A 125 17.24 1.49 -10.34
C VAL A 125 16.80 2.28 -9.12
N PRO A 126 16.38 1.61 -8.03
CA PRO A 126 16.06 2.30 -6.79
C PRO A 126 17.22 3.18 -6.37
N TYR A 127 16.94 4.29 -5.78
CA TYR A 127 17.97 5.16 -5.21
C TYR A 127 18.90 4.32 -4.34
N ASP A 128 20.20 4.34 -4.63
CA ASP A 128 21.22 3.59 -3.87
C ASP A 128 21.17 3.86 -2.36
N LYS A 129 20.66 5.03 -1.99
CA LYS A 129 20.52 5.50 -0.61
C LYS A 129 19.13 5.28 -0.01
N SER A 130 18.18 4.68 -0.74
CA SER A 130 16.88 4.37 -0.17
C SER A 130 17.04 3.26 0.87
N PRO A 131 16.58 3.47 2.11
CA PRO A 131 16.64 2.43 3.13
C PRO A 131 15.70 1.27 2.79
N ASP A 132 16.07 0.07 3.23
CA ASP A 132 15.20 -1.11 3.10
C ASP A 132 13.96 -0.96 3.97
N MET A 133 14.10 -0.35 5.15
CA MET A 133 13.02 -0.15 6.10
C MET A 133 13.24 1.12 6.91
N VAL A 134 12.16 1.87 7.13
CA VAL A 134 12.11 3.03 8.03
C VAL A 134 11.24 2.67 9.24
N GLY A 135 11.76 2.95 10.44
CA GLY A 135 11.16 2.49 11.68
C GLY A 135 11.49 1.02 11.97
N GLY A 136 11.38 0.62 13.23
CA GLY A 136 11.65 -0.75 13.65
C GLY A 136 10.38 -1.61 13.76
N CYS A 137 10.57 -2.90 13.68
CA CYS A 137 9.55 -3.86 14.12
C CYS A 137 9.67 -4.11 15.61
#